data_af27c5696c6f79163b156ad76ecec612
#
_entry.id   af27c5696c6f79163b156ad76ecec612
#
_cell.length_a   1.000
_cell.length_b   1.000
_cell.length_c   1.000
_cell.angle_alpha   90.00
_cell.angle_beta   90.00
_cell.angle_gamma   90.00
#
_symmetry.space_group_name_H-M   'P 1'
#
loop_
_entity.id
_entity.type
_entity.pdbx_description
1 polymer ?
#
loop_
_entity_poly.entity_id
_entity_poly.type
_entity_poly.pdbx_seq_one_letter_code
_entity_poly.pdbx_strand_id
1 'polypeptide(L)'
;MKRLLTIVAFLWVMLFLGMPVYAFTLLDRQTWPAALNPHNWPFDLFPVPEVATNPNGGVTYGVLLAFLFKDKHNDISSILAPDVSHDTKLGFGGNVRYFAYTSANTQWYTVAGAQEKIARVVDLNYATGRTRENWYSLEGRLFFERDPTDRFYGFGNDSPQSGESNYTTEQVYVRGKLGWNLSKAFQLALVARPRYVRILQGAFTNIPQTTTVYPDAKGVGGGSEIYGEARATYDTRDSVDIPRRGSLALLYTGTAQRVLFSSSSYNRVGLDLHHYWPLSPRLTFAAHGYLQYMPSGNEAPFWARGRLGGESSVLYDQEPLRGFGTGRFNDNNLSVGNFELRTRVFKLTVMNTPGILELAPFFEAGRVFHEMSGDPFEALHPVGGLGFRGIAEPFVVGYVDVGYGGYGGAVFAGINYPF
;
A
#
# COMPACT_ATOMS: atom_id res chain seq x y z
N MET A 1 -11.40 0.80 23.78
CA MET A 1 -11.23 0.88 22.34
C MET A 1 -12.24 1.79 21.64
N LYS A 2 -13.58 1.56 21.71
CA LYS A 2 -14.58 2.45 21.05
C LYS A 2 -14.42 3.95 21.36
N ARG A 3 -14.17 4.32 22.62
CA ARG A 3 -13.96 5.73 23.02
C ARG A 3 -12.65 6.33 22.51
N LEU A 4 -11.60 5.53 22.31
CA LEU A 4 -10.32 5.99 21.79
C LEU A 4 -10.39 6.27 20.27
N LEU A 5 -11.04 5.39 19.50
CA LEU A 5 -11.30 5.59 18.07
C LEU A 5 -12.15 6.82 17.78
N THR A 6 -13.18 7.05 18.62
CA THR A 6 -14.03 8.26 18.51
C THR A 6 -13.24 9.53 18.85
N ILE A 7 -12.35 9.48 19.84
CA ILE A 7 -11.49 10.61 20.23
C ILE A 7 -10.45 10.88 19.16
N VAL A 8 -9.84 9.84 18.57
CA VAL A 8 -8.83 10.00 17.50
C VAL A 8 -9.46 10.54 16.22
N ALA A 9 -10.61 10.00 15.79
CA ALA A 9 -11.35 10.55 14.64
C ALA A 9 -11.85 11.97 14.91
N PHE A 10 -12.32 12.28 16.13
CA PHE A 10 -12.77 13.61 16.51
C PHE A 10 -11.59 14.60 16.63
N LEU A 11 -10.44 14.19 17.18
CA LEU A 11 -9.21 14.99 17.20
C LEU A 11 -8.65 15.24 15.78
N TRP A 12 -8.72 14.26 14.87
CA TRP A 12 -8.33 14.45 13.47
C TRP A 12 -9.29 15.42 12.76
N VAL A 13 -10.59 15.26 12.93
CA VAL A 13 -11.60 16.20 12.39
C VAL A 13 -11.44 17.57 13.01
N MET A 14 -11.19 17.69 14.31
CA MET A 14 -10.95 18.97 15.00
C MET A 14 -9.60 19.59 14.64
N LEU A 15 -8.53 18.81 14.46
CA LEU A 15 -7.25 19.30 13.94
C LEU A 15 -7.38 19.81 12.51
N PHE A 16 -8.11 19.13 11.63
CA PHE A 16 -8.36 19.61 10.26
C PHE A 16 -9.41 20.71 10.17
N LEU A 17 -10.42 20.75 11.03
CA LEU A 17 -11.46 21.78 11.03
C LEU A 17 -11.15 22.97 11.95
N GLY A 18 -10.35 22.78 12.99
CA GLY A 18 -10.09 23.80 14.03
C GLY A 18 -8.77 24.55 13.95
N MET A 19 -7.77 24.06 13.20
CA MET A 19 -6.48 24.71 13.04
C MET A 19 -6.33 25.71 11.87
N PRO A 20 -7.24 25.81 10.88
CA PRO A 20 -6.86 26.52 9.65
C PRO A 20 -6.68 28.02 9.81
N VAL A 21 -7.28 28.66 10.79
CA VAL A 21 -7.28 30.14 10.84
C VAL A 21 -6.21 30.72 11.77
N TYR A 22 -6.00 30.16 12.94
CA TYR A 22 -5.12 30.79 13.94
C TYR A 22 -3.66 30.34 13.87
N ALA A 23 -3.38 29.09 13.58
CA ALA A 23 -1.99 28.63 13.42
C ALA A 23 -1.33 29.20 12.17
N PHE A 24 -2.08 29.33 11.08
CA PHE A 24 -1.59 29.94 9.83
C PHE A 24 -1.46 31.47 9.91
N THR A 25 -2.30 32.19 10.66
CA THR A 25 -2.12 33.61 10.89
C THR A 25 -0.87 33.93 11.73
N LEU A 26 -0.41 33.01 12.59
CA LEU A 26 0.88 33.14 13.27
C LEU A 26 2.07 32.96 12.32
N LEU A 27 1.94 32.15 11.26
CA LEU A 27 2.97 31.95 10.24
C LEU A 27 2.98 33.07 9.17
N ASP A 28 1.90 33.81 9.01
CA ASP A 28 1.73 34.87 7.99
C ASP A 28 2.09 36.27 8.48
N ARG A 29 2.84 36.38 9.57
CA ARG A 29 3.25 37.70 10.08
C ARG A 29 4.43 38.26 9.26
N GLN A 30 4.18 39.34 8.56
CA GLN A 30 5.18 40.16 7.84
C GLN A 30 6.35 40.64 8.74
N THR A 31 6.29 40.44 10.03
CA THR A 31 7.30 40.84 11.02
C THR A 31 8.39 39.77 11.29
N TRP A 32 8.30 38.60 10.68
CA TRP A 32 9.29 37.56 10.89
C TRP A 32 10.55 37.83 10.06
N PRO A 33 11.77 37.54 10.60
CA PRO A 33 12.98 37.54 9.81
C PRO A 33 12.80 36.74 8.51
N ALA A 34 13.34 37.22 7.40
CA ALA A 34 13.12 36.63 6.06
C ALA A 34 13.42 35.11 6.03
N ALA A 35 14.40 34.65 6.80
CA ALA A 35 14.77 33.24 6.92
C ALA A 35 13.73 32.40 7.69
N LEU A 36 12.92 33.02 8.55
CA LEU A 36 11.89 32.35 9.34
C LEU A 36 10.48 32.52 8.73
N ASN A 37 10.35 33.32 7.68
CA ASN A 37 9.08 33.49 6.97
C ASN A 37 8.87 32.32 5.99
N PRO A 38 7.86 31.45 6.23
CA PRO A 38 7.64 30.26 5.40
C PRO A 38 7.37 30.55 3.91
N HIS A 39 6.86 31.75 3.59
CA HIS A 39 6.63 32.15 2.20
C HIS A 39 7.93 32.40 1.41
N ASN A 40 9.05 32.57 2.09
CA ASN A 40 10.36 32.76 1.47
C ASN A 40 11.15 31.44 1.35
N TRP A 41 10.62 30.34 1.86
CA TRP A 41 11.30 29.05 1.78
C TRP A 41 11.23 28.50 0.34
N PRO A 42 12.28 27.79 -0.10
CA PRO A 42 12.28 27.14 -1.42
C PRO A 42 11.43 25.86 -1.46
N PHE A 43 10.63 25.61 -0.42
CA PHE A 43 9.74 24.47 -0.28
C PHE A 43 8.51 24.85 0.55
N ASP A 44 7.41 24.13 0.36
CA ASP A 44 6.28 24.17 1.27
C ASP A 44 6.43 23.05 2.33
N LEU A 45 6.12 23.35 3.58
CA LEU A 45 6.23 22.41 4.69
C LEU A 45 4.86 22.00 5.21
N PHE A 46 4.61 20.69 5.23
CA PHE A 46 3.40 20.10 5.77
C PHE A 46 3.75 19.19 6.95
N PRO A 47 3.51 19.59 8.19
CA PRO A 47 3.56 18.68 9.33
C PRO A 47 2.29 17.81 9.31
N VAL A 48 2.48 16.50 9.22
CA VAL A 48 1.41 15.51 9.21
C VAL A 48 1.52 14.67 10.49
N PRO A 49 0.55 14.74 11.39
CA PRO A 49 0.50 13.83 12.52
C PRO A 49 0.23 12.41 12.01
N GLU A 50 1.04 11.46 12.45
CA GLU A 50 0.88 10.05 12.13
C GLU A 50 0.19 9.34 13.29
N VAL A 51 -0.95 8.72 13.00
CA VAL A 51 -1.63 7.80 13.92
C VAL A 51 -2.10 6.62 13.08
N ALA A 52 -1.51 5.46 13.32
CA ALA A 52 -1.90 4.23 12.67
C ALA A 52 -2.11 3.12 13.70
N THR A 53 -3.02 2.22 13.42
CA THR A 53 -3.20 1.00 14.21
C THR A 53 -2.95 -0.19 13.32
N ASN A 54 -1.93 -0.96 13.62
CA ASN A 54 -1.72 -2.24 12.96
C ASN A 54 -2.34 -3.34 13.83
N PRO A 55 -3.39 -4.05 13.37
CA PRO A 55 -3.97 -5.15 14.13
C PRO A 55 -2.95 -6.25 14.51
N ASN A 56 -1.93 -6.44 13.71
CA ASN A 56 -0.84 -7.38 13.97
C ASN A 56 0.26 -6.80 14.88
N GLY A 57 0.39 -5.50 14.94
CA GLY A 57 1.43 -4.78 15.67
C GLY A 57 0.87 -4.06 16.89
N GLY A 58 0.96 -2.76 16.86
CA GLY A 58 0.55 -1.87 17.93
C GLY A 58 -0.18 -0.64 17.43
N VAL A 59 -0.10 0.42 18.21
CA VAL A 59 -0.53 1.76 17.80
C VAL A 59 0.72 2.60 17.61
N THR A 60 0.85 3.19 16.44
CA THR A 60 1.96 4.07 16.08
C THR A 60 1.49 5.51 16.22
N TYR A 61 2.31 6.34 16.86
CA TYR A 61 2.13 7.80 16.94
C TYR A 61 3.39 8.45 16.41
N GLY A 62 3.24 9.47 15.58
CA GLY A 62 4.40 10.12 14.99
C GLY A 62 4.09 11.48 14.39
N VAL A 63 5.12 12.07 13.85
CA VAL A 63 5.04 13.29 13.05
C VAL A 63 5.89 13.09 11.80
N LEU A 64 5.27 13.25 10.67
CA LEU A 64 5.92 13.32 9.37
C LEU A 64 6.03 14.80 8.95
N LEU A 65 7.18 15.19 8.48
CA LEU A 65 7.43 16.52 7.92
C LEU A 65 7.59 16.39 6.41
N ALA A 66 6.56 16.76 5.64
CA ALA A 66 6.63 16.75 4.19
C ALA A 66 7.14 18.10 3.65
N PHE A 67 8.35 18.09 3.07
CA PHE A 67 8.95 19.22 2.36
C PHE A 67 8.65 19.05 0.87
N LEU A 68 7.80 19.93 0.33
CA LEU A 68 7.38 19.90 -1.07
C LEU A 68 8.19 20.89 -1.88
N PHE A 69 8.95 20.39 -2.83
CA PHE A 69 9.71 21.21 -3.77
C PHE A 69 8.94 21.34 -5.08
N LYS A 70 8.95 22.52 -5.65
CA LYS A 70 8.20 22.85 -6.86
C LYS A 70 9.12 23.16 -8.02
N ASP A 71 8.60 22.93 -9.21
CA ASP A 71 9.25 23.34 -10.44
C ASP A 71 8.89 24.80 -10.81
N LYS A 72 9.39 25.26 -11.97
CA LYS A 72 9.11 26.60 -12.51
C LYS A 72 7.64 26.86 -12.87
N HIS A 73 6.82 25.80 -12.96
CA HIS A 73 5.39 25.89 -13.24
C HIS A 73 4.54 25.84 -11.96
N ASN A 74 5.21 25.81 -10.79
CA ASN A 74 4.60 25.66 -9.48
C ASN A 74 3.95 24.29 -9.24
N ASP A 75 4.34 23.27 -10.03
CA ASP A 75 3.95 21.89 -9.81
C ASP A 75 4.93 21.20 -8.86
N ILE A 76 4.45 20.24 -8.05
CA ILE A 76 5.30 19.48 -7.15
C ILE A 76 6.25 18.61 -7.99
N SER A 77 7.55 18.89 -7.89
CA SER A 77 8.62 18.16 -8.57
C SER A 77 9.27 17.09 -7.70
N SER A 78 9.30 17.31 -6.38
CA SER A 78 9.78 16.29 -5.43
C SER A 78 9.25 16.54 -4.03
N ILE A 79 9.27 15.48 -3.21
CA ILE A 79 8.89 15.50 -1.80
C ILE A 79 9.98 14.81 -1.00
N LEU A 80 10.49 15.47 0.04
CA LEU A 80 11.29 14.87 1.10
C LEU A 80 10.42 14.77 2.35
N ALA A 81 10.21 13.56 2.86
CA ALA A 81 9.28 13.33 3.97
C ALA A 81 9.93 12.45 5.06
N PRO A 82 10.76 13.03 5.93
CA PRO A 82 11.20 12.35 7.15
C PRO A 82 10.07 12.27 8.17
N ASP A 83 10.02 11.16 8.91
CA ASP A 83 9.16 11.00 10.09
C ASP A 83 9.96 10.54 11.31
N VAL A 84 9.38 10.78 12.47
CA VAL A 84 9.77 10.16 13.74
C VAL A 84 8.49 9.64 14.38
N SER A 85 8.50 8.37 14.76
CA SER A 85 7.35 7.71 15.34
C SER A 85 7.71 6.82 16.52
N HIS A 86 6.71 6.53 17.33
CA HIS A 86 6.78 5.55 18.41
C HIS A 86 5.63 4.55 18.23
N ASP A 87 5.96 3.29 18.07
CA ASP A 87 5.00 2.20 18.10
C ASP A 87 4.98 1.54 19.48
N THR A 88 3.77 1.25 19.99
CA THR A 88 3.59 0.69 21.35
C THR A 88 4.22 -0.69 21.53
N LYS A 89 4.55 -1.38 20.46
CA LYS A 89 5.16 -2.72 20.47
C LYS A 89 6.61 -2.70 19.98
N LEU A 90 6.91 -1.88 18.97
CA LEU A 90 8.20 -1.87 18.28
C LEU A 90 9.15 -0.76 18.77
N GLY A 91 8.65 0.18 19.61
CA GLY A 91 9.47 1.27 20.16
C GLY A 91 9.61 2.45 19.20
N PHE A 92 10.65 3.27 19.41
CA PHE A 92 10.94 4.43 18.58
C PHE A 92 11.49 4.03 17.22
N GLY A 93 11.18 4.84 16.23
CA GLY A 93 11.67 4.67 14.88
C GLY A 93 11.44 5.89 14.01
N GLY A 94 11.77 5.75 12.74
CA GLY A 94 11.52 6.77 11.76
C GLY A 94 11.88 6.28 10.36
N ASN A 95 11.36 7.00 9.39
CA ASN A 95 11.62 6.77 7.98
C ASN A 95 12.06 8.08 7.33
N VAL A 96 12.81 7.96 6.25
CA VAL A 96 13.05 9.04 5.31
C VAL A 96 12.50 8.57 3.96
N ARG A 97 11.60 9.38 3.40
CA ARG A 97 11.00 9.12 2.09
C ARG A 97 11.37 10.25 1.14
N TYR A 98 11.75 9.90 -0.05
CA TYR A 98 11.96 10.88 -1.11
C TYR A 98 11.24 10.42 -2.37
N PHE A 99 10.40 11.28 -2.92
CA PHE A 99 9.65 11.05 -4.15
C PHE A 99 10.07 12.11 -5.17
N ALA A 100 10.38 11.68 -6.38
CA ALA A 100 10.70 12.57 -7.49
C ALA A 100 9.73 12.38 -8.65
N TYR A 101 9.01 13.42 -8.97
CA TYR A 101 8.06 13.52 -10.07
C TYR A 101 8.71 14.26 -11.23
N THR A 102 9.69 13.60 -11.87
CA THR A 102 10.44 14.20 -12.97
C THR A 102 9.52 14.56 -14.15
N SER A 103 8.48 13.77 -14.35
CA SER A 103 7.36 13.98 -15.27
C SER A 103 6.24 13.00 -14.96
N ALA A 104 5.07 13.16 -15.57
CA ALA A 104 4.02 12.14 -15.53
C ALA A 104 4.50 10.77 -16.05
N ASN A 105 5.45 10.80 -17.01
CA ASN A 105 6.01 9.62 -17.64
C ASN A 105 7.14 8.95 -16.83
N THR A 106 7.88 9.71 -16.01
CA THR A 106 9.05 9.21 -15.27
C THR A 106 8.99 9.68 -13.83
N GLN A 107 8.99 8.71 -12.92
CA GLN A 107 8.98 8.95 -11.49
C GLN A 107 9.89 7.95 -10.79
N TRP A 108 10.43 8.33 -9.64
CA TRP A 108 11.16 7.43 -8.78
C TRP A 108 10.98 7.80 -7.31
N TYR A 109 11.15 6.84 -6.45
CA TYR A 109 11.14 7.10 -5.01
C TYR A 109 12.16 6.24 -4.29
N THR A 110 12.53 6.69 -3.10
CA THR A 110 13.28 5.92 -2.12
C THR A 110 12.65 6.07 -0.76
N VAL A 111 12.59 4.96 -0.03
CA VAL A 111 12.19 4.90 1.37
C VAL A 111 13.28 4.16 2.12
N ALA A 112 13.72 4.71 3.24
CA ALA A 112 14.59 4.02 4.18
C ALA A 112 14.08 4.26 5.60
N GLY A 113 13.96 3.21 6.39
CA GLY A 113 13.42 3.29 7.72
C GLY A 113 13.95 2.23 8.68
N ALA A 114 13.86 2.56 9.96
CA ALA A 114 14.25 1.67 11.03
C ALA A 114 13.44 1.94 12.29
N GLN A 115 13.15 0.88 13.04
CA GLN A 115 12.58 0.95 14.38
C GLN A 115 13.48 0.22 15.38
N GLU A 116 13.33 0.57 16.64
CA GLU A 116 14.13 0.07 17.74
C GLU A 116 14.12 -1.47 17.81
N LYS A 117 12.95 -2.07 17.68
CA LYS A 117 12.82 -3.53 17.62
C LYS A 117 12.84 -4.04 16.19
N ILE A 118 14.04 -4.21 15.65
CA ILE A 118 14.34 -5.03 14.45
C ILE A 118 13.73 -4.53 13.14
N ALA A 119 12.58 -3.84 13.11
CA ALA A 119 11.95 -3.44 11.84
C ALA A 119 12.90 -2.57 11.02
N ARG A 120 13.04 -2.88 9.74
CA ARG A 120 13.90 -2.19 8.76
C ARG A 120 13.22 -2.21 7.41
N VAL A 121 13.36 -1.13 6.67
CA VAL A 121 12.90 -1.07 5.28
C VAL A 121 13.88 -0.26 4.43
N VAL A 122 14.13 -0.74 3.23
CA VAL A 122 14.74 0.02 2.13
C VAL A 122 13.95 -0.30 0.88
N ASP A 123 13.43 0.72 0.22
CA ASP A 123 12.64 0.59 -1.00
C ASP A 123 13.08 1.65 -2.01
N LEU A 124 13.62 1.22 -3.11
CA LEU A 124 14.05 2.06 -4.22
C LEU A 124 13.25 1.65 -5.45
N ASN A 125 12.54 2.59 -6.05
CA ASN A 125 11.77 2.34 -7.26
C ASN A 125 12.06 3.40 -8.33
N TYR A 126 12.19 2.98 -9.56
CA TYR A 126 12.28 3.83 -10.73
C TYR A 126 11.32 3.31 -11.81
N ALA A 127 10.52 4.19 -12.39
CA ALA A 127 9.59 3.85 -13.45
C ALA A 127 9.61 4.91 -14.55
N THR A 128 9.74 4.48 -15.80
CA THR A 128 9.59 5.34 -16.98
C THR A 128 8.71 4.66 -18.03
N GLY A 129 8.15 5.45 -18.95
CA GLY A 129 7.15 4.96 -19.90
C GLY A 129 5.77 4.75 -19.26
N ARG A 130 5.48 5.39 -18.11
CA ARG A 130 4.23 5.24 -17.35
C ARG A 130 3.00 5.69 -18.15
N THR A 131 3.13 6.75 -18.95
CA THR A 131 2.06 7.28 -19.80
C THR A 131 1.92 6.57 -21.14
N ARG A 132 2.83 5.62 -21.45
CA ARG A 132 2.87 4.81 -22.67
C ARG A 132 2.90 5.63 -23.98
N GLU A 133 3.50 6.81 -23.92
CA GLU A 133 3.71 7.63 -25.12
C GLU A 133 4.85 7.12 -25.99
N ASN A 134 5.81 6.43 -25.39
CA ASN A 134 6.91 5.76 -26.06
C ASN A 134 6.56 4.27 -26.31
N TRP A 135 7.27 3.64 -27.23
CA TRP A 135 7.07 2.21 -27.55
C TRP A 135 7.47 1.26 -26.41
N TYR A 136 8.18 1.72 -25.38
CA TYR A 136 8.63 0.92 -24.26
C TYR A 136 8.33 1.57 -22.90
N SER A 137 8.30 0.75 -21.87
CA SER A 137 8.24 1.14 -20.45
C SER A 137 9.23 0.30 -19.66
N LEU A 138 9.90 0.91 -18.69
CA LEU A 138 10.84 0.24 -17.80
C LEU A 138 10.45 0.53 -16.35
N GLU A 139 10.55 -0.49 -15.50
CA GLU A 139 10.43 -0.33 -14.06
C GLU A 139 11.50 -1.19 -13.38
N GLY A 140 12.18 -0.61 -12.41
CA GLY A 140 13.13 -1.29 -11.54
C GLY A 140 12.84 -1.01 -10.08
N ARG A 141 12.88 -2.06 -9.23
CA ARG A 141 12.72 -1.92 -7.79
C ARG A 141 13.75 -2.78 -7.08
N LEU A 142 14.39 -2.18 -6.09
CA LEU A 142 15.18 -2.86 -5.06
C LEU A 142 14.47 -2.71 -3.74
N PHE A 143 14.18 -3.82 -3.09
CA PHE A 143 13.45 -3.85 -1.85
C PHE A 143 14.16 -4.73 -0.83
N PHE A 144 14.30 -4.22 0.37
CA PHE A 144 14.70 -4.94 1.57
C PHE A 144 13.73 -4.61 2.70
N GLU A 145 13.29 -5.63 3.41
CA GLU A 145 12.43 -5.45 4.55
C GLU A 145 12.77 -6.46 5.64
N ARG A 146 12.66 -6.03 6.89
CA ARG A 146 12.55 -6.90 8.05
C ARG A 146 11.32 -6.48 8.83
N ASP A 147 10.23 -7.24 8.71
CA ASP A 147 8.97 -6.98 9.39
C ASP A 147 8.74 -7.98 10.53
N PRO A 148 8.77 -7.50 11.79
CA PRO A 148 8.52 -8.33 12.97
C PRO A 148 7.03 -8.51 13.30
N THR A 149 6.11 -7.92 12.54
CA THR A 149 4.68 -7.91 12.85
C THR A 149 3.86 -8.96 12.11
N ASP A 150 4.50 -9.75 11.25
CA ASP A 150 3.84 -10.75 10.44
C ASP A 150 3.13 -11.83 11.28
N ARG A 151 1.95 -12.23 10.80
CA ARG A 151 1.10 -13.26 11.40
C ARG A 151 0.74 -14.33 10.40
N PHE A 152 0.55 -15.55 10.94
CA PHE A 152 0.00 -16.67 10.17
C PHE A 152 -1.02 -17.42 11.03
N TYR A 153 -2.17 -17.70 10.45
CA TYR A 153 -3.32 -18.32 11.11
C TYR A 153 -3.63 -19.72 10.55
N GLY A 154 -2.71 -20.27 9.72
CA GLY A 154 -2.97 -21.46 8.90
C GLY A 154 -3.57 -21.08 7.53
N PHE A 155 -3.89 -22.11 6.76
CA PHE A 155 -4.50 -21.94 5.45
C PHE A 155 -6.02 -22.03 5.53
N GLY A 156 -6.67 -21.36 4.57
CA GLY A 156 -8.12 -21.39 4.37
C GLY A 156 -8.85 -20.12 4.82
N ASN A 157 -10.02 -19.96 4.23
CA ASN A 157 -10.90 -18.81 4.47
C ASN A 157 -11.39 -18.74 5.92
N ASP A 158 -11.65 -19.90 6.52
CA ASP A 158 -12.19 -20.04 7.87
C ASP A 158 -11.10 -20.32 8.92
N SER A 159 -9.82 -20.02 8.59
CA SER A 159 -8.72 -20.20 9.53
C SER A 159 -9.02 -19.47 10.86
N PRO A 160 -9.03 -20.21 12.02
CA PRO A 160 -9.52 -19.66 13.28
C PRO A 160 -8.55 -18.62 13.85
N GLN A 161 -9.09 -17.61 14.55
CA GLN A 161 -8.26 -16.62 15.23
C GLN A 161 -7.37 -17.26 16.31
N SER A 162 -7.81 -18.36 16.92
CA SER A 162 -7.02 -19.13 17.88
C SER A 162 -5.79 -19.81 17.28
N GLY A 163 -5.71 -19.91 15.94
CA GLY A 163 -4.54 -20.39 15.21
C GLY A 163 -3.45 -19.32 15.02
N GLU A 164 -3.59 -18.15 15.64
CA GLU A 164 -2.61 -17.08 15.51
C GLU A 164 -1.20 -17.51 15.91
N SER A 165 -0.27 -17.27 15.02
CA SER A 165 1.17 -17.43 15.27
C SER A 165 1.92 -16.22 14.71
N ASN A 166 3.12 -15.95 15.23
CA ASN A 166 3.92 -14.84 14.79
C ASN A 166 5.28 -15.25 14.24
N TYR A 167 5.80 -14.46 13.29
CA TYR A 167 7.13 -14.61 12.72
C TYR A 167 7.67 -13.24 12.31
N THR A 168 8.95 -13.15 12.06
CA THR A 168 9.60 -11.99 11.44
C THR A 168 9.98 -12.40 10.02
N THR A 169 9.47 -11.66 9.03
CA THR A 169 9.95 -11.77 7.66
C THR A 169 11.19 -10.90 7.47
N GLU A 170 12.26 -11.48 6.97
CA GLU A 170 13.37 -10.74 6.38
C GLU A 170 13.45 -11.10 4.90
N GLN A 171 13.33 -10.12 4.03
CA GLN A 171 13.32 -10.35 2.60
C GLN A 171 14.13 -9.32 1.83
N VAL A 172 14.72 -9.76 0.74
CA VAL A 172 15.33 -8.91 -0.26
C VAL A 172 14.91 -9.38 -1.65
N TYR A 173 14.56 -8.43 -2.52
CA TYR A 173 14.34 -8.72 -3.93
C TYR A 173 14.76 -7.57 -4.83
N VAL A 174 15.07 -7.93 -6.06
CA VAL A 174 15.12 -7.01 -7.18
C VAL A 174 13.96 -7.36 -8.11
N ARG A 175 13.22 -6.36 -8.59
CA ARG A 175 12.17 -6.54 -9.58
C ARG A 175 12.45 -5.68 -10.79
N GLY A 176 12.43 -6.29 -11.95
CA GLY A 176 12.52 -5.61 -13.23
C GLY A 176 11.27 -5.84 -14.06
N LYS A 177 10.76 -4.80 -14.73
CA LYS A 177 9.67 -4.91 -15.72
C LYS A 177 10.11 -4.23 -17.02
N LEU A 178 9.96 -4.94 -18.12
CA LEU A 178 10.09 -4.42 -19.47
C LEU A 178 8.74 -4.52 -20.17
N GLY A 179 8.18 -3.38 -20.55
CA GLY A 179 6.90 -3.27 -21.24
C GLY A 179 7.08 -2.79 -22.69
N TRP A 180 6.34 -3.40 -23.59
CA TRP A 180 6.16 -2.96 -24.98
C TRP A 180 4.78 -2.31 -25.11
N ASN A 181 4.76 -1.01 -25.39
CA ASN A 181 3.56 -0.23 -25.54
C ASN A 181 3.08 -0.33 -27.00
N LEU A 182 2.11 -1.20 -27.25
CA LEU A 182 1.51 -1.38 -28.57
C LEU A 182 0.60 -0.19 -28.93
N SER A 183 0.07 0.49 -27.91
CA SER A 183 -0.66 1.76 -28.00
C SER A 183 -0.62 2.46 -26.66
N LYS A 184 -1.17 3.67 -26.55
CA LYS A 184 -1.35 4.35 -25.26
C LYS A 184 -2.21 3.55 -24.28
N ALA A 185 -3.12 2.73 -24.78
CA ALA A 185 -4.02 1.93 -23.96
C ALA A 185 -3.52 0.49 -23.73
N PHE A 186 -2.70 -0.09 -24.62
CA PHE A 186 -2.36 -1.50 -24.56
C PHE A 186 -0.86 -1.75 -24.46
N GLN A 187 -0.46 -2.53 -23.46
CA GLN A 187 0.93 -2.91 -23.18
C GLN A 187 1.03 -4.42 -22.96
N LEU A 188 2.10 -5.02 -23.51
CA LEU A 188 2.59 -6.32 -23.09
C LEU A 188 3.87 -6.11 -22.28
N ALA A 189 4.09 -6.91 -21.23
CA ALA A 189 5.27 -6.77 -20.41
C ALA A 189 5.79 -8.10 -19.89
N LEU A 190 7.09 -8.15 -19.64
CA LEU A 190 7.75 -9.21 -18.88
C LEU A 190 8.26 -8.64 -17.57
N VAL A 191 8.10 -9.43 -16.51
CA VAL A 191 8.59 -9.13 -15.16
C VAL A 191 9.52 -10.25 -14.72
N ALA A 192 10.62 -9.90 -14.07
CA ALA A 192 11.48 -10.84 -13.37
C ALA A 192 11.71 -10.34 -11.94
N ARG A 193 11.65 -11.27 -10.96
CA ARG A 193 11.82 -10.96 -9.54
C ARG A 193 12.63 -12.07 -8.85
N PRO A 194 13.95 -12.03 -8.83
CA PRO A 194 14.75 -12.76 -7.87
C PRO A 194 14.45 -12.25 -6.45
N ARG A 195 14.13 -13.15 -5.52
CA ARG A 195 13.77 -12.88 -4.13
C ARG A 195 14.39 -13.91 -3.19
N TYR A 196 14.85 -13.44 -2.06
CA TYR A 196 15.29 -14.27 -0.95
C TYR A 196 14.50 -13.91 0.31
N VAL A 197 13.97 -14.91 1.01
CA VAL A 197 13.14 -14.76 2.20
C VAL A 197 13.73 -15.60 3.32
N ARG A 198 13.85 -15.01 4.50
CA ARG A 198 14.12 -15.69 5.77
C ARG A 198 12.93 -15.51 6.69
N ILE A 199 12.52 -16.58 7.31
CA ILE A 199 11.52 -16.56 8.37
C ILE A 199 12.27 -16.72 9.70
N LEU A 200 12.22 -15.68 10.50
CA LEU A 200 12.88 -15.59 11.79
C LEU A 200 11.85 -15.67 12.91
N GLN A 201 12.31 -15.79 14.14
CA GLN A 201 11.44 -15.75 15.30
C GLN A 201 10.64 -14.44 15.34
N GLY A 202 9.36 -14.55 15.63
CA GLY A 202 8.48 -13.40 15.81
C GLY A 202 8.85 -12.58 17.05
N ALA A 203 8.66 -11.27 16.97
CA ALA A 203 9.03 -10.33 18.03
C ALA A 203 8.09 -10.37 19.26
N PHE A 204 6.94 -11.04 19.16
CA PHE A 204 5.91 -11.03 20.19
C PHE A 204 5.95 -12.34 20.97
N THR A 205 6.50 -12.27 22.18
CA THR A 205 6.69 -13.46 23.04
C THR A 205 5.40 -14.05 23.61
N ASN A 206 4.32 -13.28 23.61
CA ASN A 206 3.00 -13.71 24.06
C ASN A 206 2.17 -14.41 22.95
N ILE A 207 2.69 -14.49 21.73
CA ILE A 207 2.06 -15.18 20.60
C ILE A 207 2.97 -16.34 20.20
N PRO A 208 2.45 -17.56 19.99
CA PRO A 208 3.24 -18.71 19.58
C PRO A 208 4.03 -18.46 18.29
N GLN A 209 5.18 -19.11 18.15
CA GLN A 209 6.02 -19.00 16.96
C GLN A 209 5.42 -19.80 15.80
N THR A 210 5.41 -19.25 14.59
CA THR A 210 4.88 -19.93 13.39
C THR A 210 5.62 -21.23 13.10
N THR A 211 6.93 -21.28 13.31
CA THR A 211 7.74 -22.49 13.16
C THR A 211 7.34 -23.62 14.12
N THR A 212 6.72 -23.28 15.25
CA THR A 212 6.26 -24.25 16.26
C THR A 212 4.82 -24.70 15.98
N VAL A 213 3.94 -23.77 15.63
CA VAL A 213 2.51 -24.07 15.39
C VAL A 213 2.30 -24.75 14.04
N TYR A 214 3.07 -24.33 13.02
CA TYR A 214 2.95 -24.79 11.64
C TYR A 214 4.29 -25.28 11.06
N PRO A 215 4.94 -26.28 11.68
CA PRO A 215 6.28 -26.74 11.26
C PRO A 215 6.30 -27.29 9.84
N ASP A 216 5.18 -27.83 9.36
CA ASP A 216 5.03 -28.44 8.04
C ASP A 216 4.61 -27.44 6.95
N ALA A 217 4.37 -26.17 7.30
CA ALA A 217 4.02 -25.16 6.31
C ALA A 217 5.20 -24.94 5.36
N LYS A 218 4.99 -25.16 4.06
CA LYS A 218 6.03 -24.97 3.06
C LYS A 218 6.58 -23.55 3.14
N GLY A 219 7.91 -23.44 3.19
CA GLY A 219 8.59 -22.15 3.29
C GLY A 219 8.67 -21.58 4.72
N VAL A 220 8.31 -22.33 5.76
CA VAL A 220 8.41 -21.89 7.17
C VAL A 220 9.86 -21.63 7.60
N GLY A 221 10.84 -22.19 6.91
CA GLY A 221 12.28 -21.89 7.06
C GLY A 221 12.78 -20.78 6.13
N GLY A 222 11.90 -20.16 5.35
CA GLY A 222 12.28 -19.24 4.29
C GLY A 222 12.56 -19.95 2.96
N GLY A 223 13.26 -19.24 2.04
CA GLY A 223 13.64 -19.79 0.75
C GLY A 223 14.01 -18.70 -0.26
N SER A 224 14.37 -19.12 -1.45
CA SER A 224 14.66 -18.27 -2.60
C SER A 224 13.68 -18.54 -3.73
N GLU A 225 13.45 -17.54 -4.57
CA GLU A 225 12.72 -17.70 -5.83
C GLU A 225 13.25 -16.77 -6.91
N ILE A 226 13.18 -17.25 -8.14
CA ILE A 226 13.22 -16.42 -9.33
C ILE A 226 11.83 -16.54 -9.95
N TYR A 227 11.02 -15.50 -9.76
CA TYR A 227 9.67 -15.45 -10.29
C TYR A 227 9.69 -14.67 -11.60
N GLY A 228 9.20 -15.30 -12.66
CA GLY A 228 9.02 -14.70 -13.98
C GLY A 228 7.54 -14.54 -14.29
N GLU A 229 7.14 -13.44 -14.95
CA GLU A 229 5.74 -13.16 -15.24
C GLU A 229 5.59 -12.46 -16.60
N ALA A 230 4.57 -12.85 -17.37
CA ALA A 230 4.09 -12.16 -18.56
C ALA A 230 2.77 -11.44 -18.24
N ARG A 231 2.63 -10.20 -18.72
CA ARG A 231 1.48 -9.32 -18.48
C ARG A 231 0.89 -8.79 -19.77
N ALA A 232 -0.44 -8.67 -19.79
CA ALA A 232 -1.17 -7.86 -20.75
C ALA A 232 -1.96 -6.79 -19.98
N THR A 233 -1.76 -5.53 -20.30
CA THR A 233 -2.42 -4.41 -19.65
C THR A 233 -3.21 -3.61 -20.67
N TYR A 234 -4.48 -3.35 -20.34
CA TYR A 234 -5.33 -2.38 -21.02
C TYR A 234 -5.67 -1.25 -20.03
N ASP A 235 -5.29 -0.01 -20.34
CA ASP A 235 -5.42 1.12 -19.44
C ASP A 235 -5.89 2.36 -20.21
N THR A 236 -7.09 2.81 -19.87
CA THR A 236 -7.74 4.01 -20.42
C THR A 236 -8.01 5.07 -19.37
N ARG A 237 -7.37 4.96 -18.21
CA ARG A 237 -7.51 5.94 -17.14
C ARG A 237 -7.04 7.32 -17.61
N ASP A 238 -7.72 8.35 -17.15
CA ASP A 238 -7.36 9.75 -17.41
C ASP A 238 -6.09 10.19 -16.67
N SER A 239 -5.75 9.54 -15.56
CA SER A 239 -4.50 9.72 -14.80
C SER A 239 -4.01 8.38 -14.26
N VAL A 240 -2.71 8.19 -14.22
CA VAL A 240 -2.09 7.02 -13.57
C VAL A 240 -2.12 7.16 -12.06
N ASP A 241 -1.92 8.38 -11.55
CA ASP A 241 -1.77 8.65 -10.11
C ASP A 241 -3.09 9.03 -9.43
N ILE A 242 -3.94 9.82 -10.11
CA ILE A 242 -5.21 10.33 -9.56
C ILE A 242 -6.36 10.04 -10.54
N PRO A 243 -6.70 8.76 -10.75
CA PRO A 243 -7.72 8.39 -11.74
C PRO A 243 -9.13 8.78 -11.29
N ARG A 244 -9.88 9.37 -12.20
CA ARG A 244 -11.29 9.72 -12.01
C ARG A 244 -12.20 9.11 -13.06
N ARG A 245 -11.64 8.67 -14.19
CA ARG A 245 -12.39 8.09 -15.31
C ARG A 245 -11.54 7.05 -16.02
N GLY A 246 -12.21 6.05 -16.61
CA GLY A 246 -11.60 5.02 -17.42
C GLY A 246 -11.36 3.72 -16.66
N SER A 247 -10.64 2.82 -17.27
CA SER A 247 -10.43 1.46 -16.78
C SER A 247 -8.96 1.08 -16.83
N LEU A 248 -8.56 0.22 -15.91
CA LEU A 248 -7.35 -0.58 -15.99
C LEU A 248 -7.76 -2.05 -15.92
N ALA A 249 -7.29 -2.85 -16.87
CA ALA A 249 -7.39 -4.30 -16.82
C ALA A 249 -6.00 -4.89 -17.02
N LEU A 250 -5.55 -5.70 -16.08
CA LEU A 250 -4.28 -6.41 -16.10
C LEU A 250 -4.54 -7.90 -16.00
N LEU A 251 -4.13 -8.64 -17.02
CA LEU A 251 -4.04 -10.10 -16.98
C LEU A 251 -2.58 -10.49 -16.90
N TYR A 252 -2.26 -11.42 -16.00
CA TYR A 252 -0.90 -11.93 -15.89
C TYR A 252 -0.84 -13.44 -15.70
N THR A 253 0.26 -14.03 -16.14
CA THR A 253 0.65 -15.40 -15.81
C THR A 253 2.11 -15.41 -15.39
N GLY A 254 2.41 -16.11 -14.32
CA GLY A 254 3.77 -16.15 -13.77
C GLY A 254 4.12 -17.51 -13.21
N THR A 255 5.42 -17.73 -13.04
CA THR A 255 5.98 -19.00 -12.58
C THR A 255 7.25 -18.78 -11.77
N ALA A 256 7.43 -19.61 -10.75
CA ALA A 256 8.72 -19.87 -10.12
C ALA A 256 9.03 -21.36 -10.27
N GLN A 257 10.27 -21.72 -10.61
CA GLN A 257 10.65 -23.11 -10.90
C GLN A 257 11.98 -23.48 -10.21
N ARG A 258 12.03 -24.65 -9.58
CA ARG A 258 13.23 -25.17 -8.91
C ARG A 258 14.44 -25.24 -9.86
N VAL A 259 14.22 -25.57 -11.12
CA VAL A 259 15.26 -25.60 -12.16
C VAL A 259 15.86 -24.21 -12.44
N LEU A 260 15.20 -23.14 -12.01
CA LEU A 260 15.66 -21.76 -12.10
C LEU A 260 16.02 -21.19 -10.71
N PHE A 261 16.65 -22.00 -9.85
CA PHE A 261 17.14 -21.61 -8.52
C PHE A 261 16.06 -21.20 -7.49
N SER A 262 14.82 -21.60 -7.70
CA SER A 262 13.75 -21.41 -6.72
C SER A 262 13.67 -22.58 -5.75
N SER A 263 13.32 -22.31 -4.48
CA SER A 263 13.12 -23.35 -3.46
C SER A 263 11.89 -24.22 -3.73
N SER A 264 10.95 -23.75 -4.54
CA SER A 264 9.71 -24.42 -4.90
C SER A 264 9.30 -24.13 -6.34
N SER A 265 8.38 -24.95 -6.86
CA SER A 265 7.80 -24.77 -8.19
C SER A 265 6.32 -24.47 -8.05
N TYR A 266 5.86 -23.37 -8.66
CA TYR A 266 4.44 -23.02 -8.72
C TYR A 266 4.15 -22.13 -9.92
N ASN A 267 2.88 -22.11 -10.32
CA ASN A 267 2.37 -21.21 -11.34
C ASN A 267 1.27 -20.33 -10.76
N ARG A 268 1.11 -19.13 -11.30
CA ARG A 268 0.11 -18.16 -10.89
C ARG A 268 -0.51 -17.50 -12.12
N VAL A 269 -1.83 -17.34 -12.12
CA VAL A 269 -2.57 -16.54 -13.08
C VAL A 269 -3.40 -15.56 -12.29
N GLY A 270 -3.51 -14.32 -12.74
CA GLY A 270 -4.33 -13.33 -12.06
C GLY A 270 -4.93 -12.33 -13.02
N LEU A 271 -6.06 -11.78 -12.57
CA LEU A 271 -6.80 -10.73 -13.23
C LEU A 271 -7.03 -9.61 -12.24
N ASP A 272 -6.62 -8.40 -12.62
CA ASP A 272 -6.75 -7.18 -11.83
C ASP A 272 -7.50 -6.15 -12.65
N LEU A 273 -8.66 -5.71 -12.15
CA LEU A 273 -9.60 -4.84 -12.84
C LEU A 273 -9.91 -3.62 -12.01
N HIS A 274 -9.74 -2.44 -12.60
CA HIS A 274 -10.18 -1.18 -12.00
C HIS A 274 -11.10 -0.46 -12.96
N HIS A 275 -12.12 0.21 -12.42
CA HIS A 275 -12.93 1.13 -13.19
C HIS A 275 -13.34 2.35 -12.37
N TYR A 276 -13.35 3.50 -13.03
CA TYR A 276 -13.63 4.79 -12.42
C TYR A 276 -14.75 5.48 -13.19
N TRP A 277 -15.88 5.71 -12.50
CA TRP A 277 -17.04 6.44 -13.05
C TRP A 277 -17.10 7.84 -12.47
N PRO A 278 -16.93 8.89 -13.26
CA PRO A 278 -17.15 10.26 -12.81
C PRO A 278 -18.67 10.53 -12.73
N LEU A 279 -19.25 10.39 -11.54
CA LEU A 279 -20.68 10.60 -11.32
C LEU A 279 -21.04 12.11 -11.33
N SER A 280 -20.08 12.97 -10.95
CA SER A 280 -20.16 14.41 -11.05
C SER A 280 -18.75 15.04 -11.06
N PRO A 281 -18.60 16.36 -11.24
CA PRO A 281 -17.30 17.04 -11.16
C PRO A 281 -16.56 16.83 -9.83
N ARG A 282 -17.28 16.48 -8.75
CA ARG A 282 -16.71 16.25 -7.42
C ARG A 282 -16.80 14.81 -6.95
N LEU A 283 -17.53 13.94 -7.63
CA LEU A 283 -17.86 12.61 -7.18
C LEU A 283 -17.39 11.56 -8.19
N THR A 284 -16.57 10.61 -7.75
CA THR A 284 -16.10 9.47 -8.54
C THR A 284 -16.44 8.18 -7.80
N PHE A 285 -17.08 7.24 -8.46
CA PHE A 285 -17.18 5.87 -7.97
C PHE A 285 -16.01 5.08 -8.53
N ALA A 286 -15.22 4.47 -7.66
CA ALA A 286 -14.07 3.65 -7.99
C ALA A 286 -14.36 2.20 -7.58
N ALA A 287 -14.14 1.26 -8.48
CA ALA A 287 -14.27 -0.17 -8.23
C ALA A 287 -12.98 -0.88 -8.64
N HIS A 288 -12.56 -1.82 -7.82
CA HIS A 288 -11.46 -2.72 -8.04
C HIS A 288 -11.92 -4.16 -7.82
N GLY A 289 -11.46 -5.07 -8.64
CA GLY A 289 -11.68 -6.50 -8.48
C GLY A 289 -10.41 -7.25 -8.83
N TYR A 290 -10.00 -8.15 -7.96
CA TYR A 290 -8.80 -8.97 -8.16
C TYR A 290 -9.12 -10.44 -7.95
N LEU A 291 -8.61 -11.28 -8.85
CA LEU A 291 -8.68 -12.73 -8.78
C LEU A 291 -7.30 -13.32 -9.04
N GLN A 292 -6.85 -14.16 -8.14
CA GLN A 292 -5.62 -14.96 -8.29
C GLN A 292 -5.95 -16.43 -8.25
N TYR A 293 -5.35 -17.18 -9.17
CA TYR A 293 -5.43 -18.64 -9.24
C TYR A 293 -4.03 -19.27 -9.33
N MET A 294 -3.75 -20.24 -8.47
CA MET A 294 -2.50 -20.98 -8.41
C MET A 294 -2.78 -22.49 -8.57
N PRO A 295 -2.75 -23.04 -9.79
CA PRO A 295 -3.08 -24.45 -10.04
C PRO A 295 -2.18 -25.45 -9.31
N SER A 296 -0.96 -25.04 -8.96
CA SER A 296 -0.01 -25.84 -8.17
C SER A 296 0.38 -25.16 -6.84
N GLY A 297 -0.58 -24.41 -6.26
CA GLY A 297 -0.34 -23.57 -5.08
C GLY A 297 0.15 -24.34 -3.86
N ASN A 298 -0.21 -25.63 -3.71
CA ASN A 298 0.27 -26.48 -2.61
C ASN A 298 1.80 -26.64 -2.56
N GLU A 299 2.48 -26.42 -3.67
CA GLU A 299 3.95 -26.42 -3.75
C GLU A 299 4.57 -25.07 -3.43
N ALA A 300 3.78 -24.00 -3.42
CA ALA A 300 4.24 -22.64 -3.10
C ALA A 300 4.52 -22.49 -1.60
N PRO A 301 5.57 -21.74 -1.23
CA PRO A 301 5.76 -21.36 0.16
C PRO A 301 4.58 -20.48 0.65
N PHE A 302 4.25 -20.56 1.96
CA PHE A 302 3.11 -19.84 2.52
C PHE A 302 3.20 -18.31 2.31
N TRP A 303 4.41 -17.76 2.27
CA TRP A 303 4.67 -16.35 2.04
C TRP A 303 4.56 -15.94 0.54
N ALA A 304 4.40 -16.88 -0.38
CA ALA A 304 4.19 -16.64 -1.80
C ALA A 304 2.77 -17.00 -2.28
N ARG A 305 1.90 -17.50 -1.40
CA ARG A 305 0.48 -17.79 -1.72
C ARG A 305 -0.36 -16.52 -1.71
N GLY A 306 -1.62 -16.63 -2.07
CA GLY A 306 -2.58 -15.54 -1.97
C GLY A 306 -2.82 -15.15 -0.51
N ARG A 307 -2.59 -13.89 -0.16
CA ARG A 307 -2.81 -13.34 1.16
C ARG A 307 -3.80 -12.19 1.10
N LEU A 308 -4.68 -12.12 2.08
CA LEU A 308 -5.73 -11.12 2.16
C LEU A 308 -5.76 -10.51 3.55
N GLY A 309 -5.86 -9.20 3.63
CA GLY A 309 -5.88 -8.42 4.88
C GLY A 309 -4.86 -7.29 4.88
N GLY A 310 -5.08 -6.28 5.73
CA GLY A 310 -4.27 -5.07 5.76
C GLY A 310 -4.60 -4.09 4.65
N GLU A 311 -3.64 -3.26 4.31
CA GLU A 311 -3.71 -2.33 3.17
C GLU A 311 -3.08 -2.94 1.91
N SER A 312 -2.87 -2.16 0.87
CA SER A 312 -2.42 -2.62 -0.43
C SER A 312 -1.13 -3.46 -0.41
N SER A 313 -1.04 -4.40 -1.33
CA SER A 313 0.13 -5.26 -1.49
C SER A 313 1.25 -4.57 -2.26
N VAL A 314 2.45 -4.69 -1.71
CA VAL A 314 3.69 -4.26 -2.37
C VAL A 314 4.15 -5.26 -3.44
N LEU A 315 3.74 -6.53 -3.34
CA LEU A 315 4.32 -7.65 -4.09
C LEU A 315 3.32 -8.43 -4.94
N TYR A 316 2.05 -8.04 -4.99
CA TYR A 316 0.95 -8.83 -5.57
C TYR A 316 0.71 -10.19 -4.88
N ASP A 317 1.30 -10.39 -3.71
CA ASP A 317 1.13 -11.59 -2.90
C ASP A 317 0.13 -11.36 -1.76
N GLN A 318 -0.41 -10.15 -1.65
CA GLN A 318 -1.37 -9.73 -0.64
C GLN A 318 -2.27 -8.64 -1.19
N GLU A 319 -3.56 -8.78 -0.99
CA GLU A 319 -4.56 -7.82 -1.40
C GLU A 319 -5.23 -7.14 -0.19
N PRO A 320 -5.69 -5.90 -0.37
CA PRO A 320 -6.25 -5.13 0.73
C PRO A 320 -7.58 -5.71 1.21
N LEU A 321 -7.75 -5.70 2.53
CA LEU A 321 -9.01 -5.89 3.23
C LEU A 321 -8.90 -5.11 4.55
N ARG A 322 -9.13 -3.79 4.46
CA ARG A 322 -8.74 -2.75 5.43
C ARG A 322 -9.50 -2.79 6.79
N GLY A 323 -10.10 -3.90 7.15
CA GLY A 323 -10.70 -4.17 8.45
C GLY A 323 -10.02 -5.32 9.19
N PHE A 324 -9.00 -5.94 8.56
CA PHE A 324 -8.25 -7.06 9.10
C PHE A 324 -6.76 -6.74 9.16
N GLY A 325 -6.00 -7.47 9.96
CA GLY A 325 -4.54 -7.39 9.99
C GLY A 325 -3.91 -7.92 8.70
N THR A 326 -2.71 -7.47 8.41
CA THR A 326 -1.91 -7.88 7.26
C THR A 326 -1.78 -9.39 7.19
N GLY A 327 -2.16 -9.99 6.06
CA GLY A 327 -2.07 -11.43 5.82
C GLY A 327 -2.98 -12.29 6.69
N ARG A 328 -4.11 -11.75 7.19
CA ARG A 328 -5.06 -12.47 8.06
C ARG A 328 -5.55 -13.78 7.45
N PHE A 329 -5.79 -13.78 6.14
CA PHE A 329 -6.22 -14.97 5.40
C PHE A 329 -5.15 -15.34 4.38
N ASN A 330 -4.87 -16.63 4.27
CA ASN A 330 -3.81 -17.16 3.41
C ASN A 330 -4.27 -18.48 2.80
N ASP A 331 -4.23 -18.60 1.48
CA ASP A 331 -4.41 -19.87 0.76
C ASP A 331 -3.83 -19.77 -0.67
N ASN A 332 -4.00 -20.80 -1.48
CA ASN A 332 -3.52 -20.85 -2.85
C ASN A 332 -4.10 -19.71 -3.71
N ASN A 333 -5.39 -19.50 -3.60
CA ASN A 333 -6.15 -18.59 -4.44
C ASN A 333 -6.81 -17.49 -3.60
N LEU A 334 -7.14 -16.38 -4.23
CA LEU A 334 -7.92 -15.33 -3.59
C LEU A 334 -8.81 -14.60 -4.60
N SER A 335 -9.91 -14.06 -4.10
CA SER A 335 -10.74 -13.07 -4.78
C SER A 335 -11.07 -11.92 -3.84
N VAL A 336 -11.07 -10.70 -4.35
CA VAL A 336 -11.43 -9.51 -3.58
C VAL A 336 -12.08 -8.46 -4.48
N GLY A 337 -13.03 -7.73 -3.93
CA GLY A 337 -13.63 -6.54 -4.51
C GLY A 337 -13.53 -5.37 -3.55
N ASN A 338 -13.11 -4.21 -4.05
CA ASN A 338 -12.97 -2.97 -3.28
C ASN A 338 -13.74 -1.88 -4.01
N PHE A 339 -14.56 -1.13 -3.27
CA PHE A 339 -15.43 -0.08 -3.81
C PHE A 339 -15.29 1.19 -2.99
N GLU A 340 -15.07 2.33 -3.64
CA GLU A 340 -14.96 3.63 -2.98
C GLU A 340 -15.85 4.66 -3.65
N LEU A 341 -16.48 5.49 -2.86
CA LEU A 341 -17.21 6.67 -3.34
C LEU A 341 -16.40 7.93 -3.01
N ARG A 342 -15.49 8.32 -3.90
CA ARG A 342 -14.52 9.42 -3.75
C ARG A 342 -15.19 10.76 -3.96
N THR A 343 -15.32 11.55 -2.89
CA THR A 343 -16.00 12.85 -2.91
C THR A 343 -15.03 13.98 -2.58
N ARG A 344 -14.74 14.85 -3.52
CA ARG A 344 -13.95 16.07 -3.32
C ARG A 344 -14.77 17.11 -2.59
N VAL A 345 -14.52 17.30 -1.29
CA VAL A 345 -15.36 18.11 -0.39
C VAL A 345 -15.01 19.58 -0.52
N PHE A 346 -13.76 19.94 -0.35
CA PHE A 346 -13.30 21.32 -0.50
C PHE A 346 -11.88 21.41 -1.04
N LYS A 347 -11.62 22.59 -1.64
CA LYS A 347 -10.28 23.03 -2.01
C LYS A 347 -9.72 23.88 -0.88
N LEU A 348 -8.46 23.71 -0.60
CA LEU A 348 -7.72 24.48 0.39
C LEU A 348 -6.36 24.83 -0.20
N THR A 349 -5.74 25.85 0.32
CA THR A 349 -4.35 26.16 0.00
C THR A 349 -3.56 26.15 1.29
N VAL A 350 -2.53 25.34 1.34
CA VAL A 350 -1.62 25.26 2.49
C VAL A 350 -0.28 25.81 2.06
N MET A 351 0.14 26.91 2.71
CA MET A 351 1.24 27.74 2.25
C MET A 351 0.98 28.20 0.80
N ASN A 352 1.75 27.72 -0.19
CA ASN A 352 1.57 28.06 -1.60
C ASN A 352 1.08 26.87 -2.43
N THR A 353 0.76 25.73 -1.81
CA THR A 353 0.32 24.51 -2.49
C THR A 353 -1.21 24.39 -2.47
N PRO A 354 -1.87 24.38 -3.62
CA PRO A 354 -3.29 24.07 -3.71
C PRO A 354 -3.51 22.59 -3.38
N GLY A 355 -4.48 22.33 -2.52
CA GLY A 355 -4.86 20.99 -2.09
C GLY A 355 -6.35 20.76 -2.21
N ILE A 356 -6.74 19.50 -2.21
CA ILE A 356 -8.13 19.06 -2.21
C ILE A 356 -8.30 18.07 -1.06
N LEU A 357 -9.31 18.28 -0.24
CA LEU A 357 -9.77 17.25 0.69
C LEU A 357 -10.83 16.39 0.02
N GLU A 358 -10.61 15.07 0.06
CA GLU A 358 -11.54 14.07 -0.45
C GLU A 358 -11.95 13.11 0.67
N LEU A 359 -13.25 12.80 0.75
CA LEU A 359 -13.81 11.74 1.59
C LEU A 359 -14.16 10.55 0.71
N ALA A 360 -13.84 9.35 1.20
CA ALA A 360 -14.02 8.11 0.48
C ALA A 360 -14.63 7.03 1.39
N PRO A 361 -15.95 7.01 1.63
CA PRO A 361 -16.56 5.81 2.18
C PRO A 361 -16.29 4.63 1.26
N PHE A 362 -15.96 3.48 1.87
CA PHE A 362 -15.58 2.29 1.12
C PHE A 362 -16.24 1.02 1.67
N PHE A 363 -16.39 0.07 0.78
CA PHE A 363 -16.79 -1.30 1.08
C PHE A 363 -15.84 -2.26 0.37
N GLU A 364 -15.41 -3.30 1.08
CA GLU A 364 -14.53 -4.34 0.55
C GLU A 364 -15.08 -5.70 0.95
N ALA A 365 -14.88 -6.68 0.09
CA ALA A 365 -15.21 -8.06 0.42
C ALA A 365 -14.25 -9.00 -0.32
N GLY A 366 -13.71 -9.99 0.39
CA GLY A 366 -12.78 -10.92 -0.20
C GLY A 366 -12.70 -12.24 0.55
N ARG A 367 -12.12 -13.22 -0.12
CA ARG A 367 -11.84 -14.56 0.44
C ARG A 367 -10.56 -15.15 -0.13
N VAL A 368 -10.02 -16.10 0.59
CA VAL A 368 -9.03 -17.05 0.07
C VAL A 368 -9.65 -18.43 -0.10
N PHE A 369 -9.11 -19.26 -0.99
CA PHE A 369 -9.65 -20.61 -1.21
C PHE A 369 -8.58 -21.56 -1.77
N HIS A 370 -8.74 -22.86 -1.47
CA HIS A 370 -7.76 -23.86 -1.82
C HIS A 370 -7.83 -24.28 -3.29
N GLU A 371 -9.01 -24.55 -3.78
CA GLU A 371 -9.29 -25.04 -5.13
C GLU A 371 -10.39 -24.21 -5.81
N MET A 372 -10.40 -24.20 -7.16
CA MET A 372 -11.43 -23.53 -7.99
C MET A 372 -12.71 -24.37 -8.11
N SER A 373 -12.96 -25.32 -7.21
CA SER A 373 -14.11 -26.22 -7.28
C SER A 373 -15.45 -25.59 -6.83
N GLY A 374 -15.44 -24.35 -6.36
CA GLY A 374 -16.58 -23.62 -5.86
C GLY A 374 -16.72 -22.22 -6.47
N ASP A 375 -17.75 -21.49 -6.02
CA ASP A 375 -17.92 -20.09 -6.36
C ASP A 375 -16.81 -19.26 -5.69
N PRO A 376 -15.95 -18.55 -6.45
CA PRO A 376 -14.89 -17.71 -5.90
C PRO A 376 -15.42 -16.51 -5.10
N PHE A 377 -16.72 -16.28 -5.09
CA PHE A 377 -17.40 -15.20 -4.38
C PHE A 377 -18.29 -15.67 -3.22
N GLU A 378 -18.24 -16.96 -2.86
CA GLU A 378 -18.93 -17.50 -1.70
C GLU A 378 -18.19 -17.17 -0.39
N ALA A 379 -18.90 -16.96 0.72
CA ALA A 379 -18.36 -16.74 2.05
C ALA A 379 -17.27 -15.64 2.12
N LEU A 380 -17.53 -14.50 1.49
CA LEU A 380 -16.66 -13.33 1.51
C LEU A 380 -16.59 -12.70 2.91
N HIS A 381 -15.43 -12.21 3.32
CA HIS A 381 -15.24 -11.41 4.52
C HIS A 381 -15.50 -9.94 4.21
N PRO A 382 -16.59 -9.33 4.70
CA PRO A 382 -16.92 -7.95 4.40
C PRO A 382 -16.16 -6.97 5.32
N VAL A 383 -15.83 -5.81 4.77
CA VAL A 383 -15.27 -4.65 5.47
C VAL A 383 -15.99 -3.40 5.01
N GLY A 384 -16.33 -2.53 5.95
CA GLY A 384 -16.83 -1.19 5.66
C GLY A 384 -15.94 -0.14 6.32
N GLY A 385 -15.80 1.01 5.69
CA GLY A 385 -14.93 2.04 6.25
C GLY A 385 -15.09 3.43 5.62
N LEU A 386 -14.25 4.34 6.10
CA LEU A 386 -14.19 5.72 5.62
C LEU A 386 -12.74 6.13 5.43
N GLY A 387 -12.42 6.63 4.24
CA GLY A 387 -11.14 7.19 3.88
C GLY A 387 -11.15 8.72 3.85
N PHE A 388 -10.05 9.30 4.27
CA PHE A 388 -9.74 10.72 4.16
C PHE A 388 -8.53 10.86 3.26
N ARG A 389 -8.62 11.72 2.25
CA ARG A 389 -7.55 11.95 1.26
C ARG A 389 -7.15 13.42 1.24
N GLY A 390 -5.86 13.68 1.33
CA GLY A 390 -5.27 14.98 0.97
C GLY A 390 -4.63 14.87 -0.40
N ILE A 391 -5.15 15.60 -1.37
CA ILE A 391 -4.70 15.53 -2.77
C ILE A 391 -3.98 16.81 -3.14
N ALA A 392 -2.76 16.70 -3.63
CA ALA A 392 -2.06 17.78 -4.33
C ALA A 392 -1.79 17.32 -5.76
N GLU A 393 -2.62 17.83 -6.67
CA GLU A 393 -2.51 17.48 -8.09
C GLU A 393 -1.18 17.96 -8.67
N PRO A 394 -0.60 17.27 -9.68
CA PRO A 394 -1.19 16.13 -10.38
C PRO A 394 -0.77 14.74 -9.84
N PHE A 395 0.06 14.63 -8.79
CA PHE A 395 0.72 13.35 -8.48
C PHE A 395 0.49 12.84 -7.06
N VAL A 396 0.13 13.69 -6.11
CA VAL A 396 0.23 13.36 -4.69
C VAL A 396 -1.13 13.10 -4.08
N VAL A 397 -1.28 11.95 -3.45
CA VAL A 397 -2.43 11.58 -2.61
C VAL A 397 -1.88 11.04 -1.30
N GLY A 398 -2.15 11.74 -0.20
CA GLY A 398 -1.97 11.19 1.14
C GLY A 398 -3.30 10.66 1.67
N TYR A 399 -3.31 9.55 2.37
CA TYR A 399 -4.57 8.98 2.89
C TYR A 399 -4.49 8.54 4.35
N VAL A 400 -5.66 8.54 4.97
CA VAL A 400 -5.95 7.85 6.23
C VAL A 400 -7.27 7.12 6.07
N ASP A 401 -7.24 5.81 6.25
CA ASP A 401 -8.40 4.93 6.15
C ASP A 401 -8.74 4.32 7.49
N VAL A 402 -10.02 4.37 7.85
CA VAL A 402 -10.57 3.69 9.02
C VAL A 402 -11.50 2.60 8.53
N GLY A 403 -11.10 1.35 8.68
CA GLY A 403 -11.87 0.19 8.28
C GLY A 403 -12.36 -0.62 9.47
N TYR A 404 -13.50 -1.29 9.30
CA TYR A 404 -14.07 -2.19 10.28
C TYR A 404 -14.44 -3.51 9.63
N GLY A 405 -13.85 -4.61 10.13
CA GLY A 405 -14.12 -5.98 9.74
C GLY A 405 -14.56 -6.83 10.92
N GLY A 406 -14.66 -8.15 10.75
CA GLY A 406 -15.20 -9.07 11.76
C GLY A 406 -14.46 -9.12 13.10
N TYR A 407 -13.22 -8.63 13.16
CA TYR A 407 -12.39 -8.65 14.38
C TYR A 407 -12.11 -7.27 14.99
N GLY A 408 -12.75 -6.23 14.48
CA GLY A 408 -12.58 -4.86 15.00
C GLY A 408 -12.22 -3.84 13.94
N GLY A 409 -11.72 -2.69 14.39
CA GLY A 409 -11.34 -1.58 13.53
C GLY A 409 -9.83 -1.49 13.35
N ALA A 410 -9.41 -1.04 12.17
CA ALA A 410 -8.03 -0.74 11.83
C ALA A 410 -7.94 0.67 11.22
N VAL A 411 -6.79 1.32 11.40
CA VAL A 411 -6.47 2.62 10.83
C VAL A 411 -5.18 2.47 10.03
N PHE A 412 -5.26 2.77 8.76
CA PHE A 412 -4.11 2.76 7.84
C PHE A 412 -3.83 4.16 7.33
N ALA A 413 -2.57 4.47 7.09
CA ALA A 413 -2.16 5.75 6.54
C ALA A 413 -1.01 5.53 5.54
N GLY A 414 -1.07 6.23 4.42
CA GLY A 414 -0.06 6.06 3.38
C GLY A 414 -0.11 7.13 2.29
N ILE A 415 0.62 6.87 1.23
CA ILE A 415 0.69 7.70 0.03
C ILE A 415 0.18 6.88 -1.15
N ASN A 416 -0.47 7.52 -2.10
CA ASN A 416 -1.24 7.00 -3.23
C ASN A 416 -2.62 6.48 -2.82
N TYR A 417 -3.45 6.16 -3.83
CA TYR A 417 -4.71 5.48 -3.58
C TYR A 417 -4.45 4.01 -3.20
N PRO A 418 -5.29 3.41 -2.35
CA PRO A 418 -5.17 2.00 -1.97
C PRO A 418 -5.32 1.03 -3.15
N PHE A 419 -6.03 1.44 -4.23
CA PHE A 419 -6.17 0.73 -5.49
C PHE A 419 -6.46 1.68 -6.65
#